data_61897e004aef5df0eb55640be9a0693b
#
_entry.id   61897e004aef5df0eb55640be9a0693b
#
_cell.length_a   1.000
_cell.length_b   1.000
_cell.length_c   1.000
_cell.angle_alpha   90.00
_cell.angle_beta   90.00
_cell.angle_gamma   90.00
#
_symmetry.space_group_name_H-M   'P 1'
#
loop_
_entity.id
_entity.type
_entity.pdbx_description
1 polymer ?
#
loop_
_entity_poly.entity_id
_entity_poly.type
_entity_poly.pdbx_seq_one_letter_code
_entity_poly.pdbx_strand_id
1 'polypeptide(L)'
;IDNVVVTANKYETKQKEVATIVNVISPLIIESTTSNSMADVLNFQTGLRVEETCSNCGVPQIRINGLEGQYTQILMDSRPIFSSLASVYGLEQLPAGMVDRVEVIRGGGSALYGANAIAGVVNIITKEPNRNSLNISNTSAFTEHGTYDINTNMNASVVAENQKAGIFLFGVQRNRQQYDRDEDG
;
A
#
# COMPACT_ATOMS: atom_id res chain seq x y z
N ILE A 1 -3.39 7.34 -21.28
CA ILE A 1 -2.39 7.69 -20.23
C ILE A 1 -2.54 9.17 -19.79
N ASP A 2 -3.35 9.96 -20.50
CA ASP A 2 -3.38 11.42 -20.32
C ASP A 2 -4.27 11.95 -19.17
N ASN A 3 -4.97 11.10 -18.44
CA ASN A 3 -5.95 11.49 -17.41
C ASN A 3 -5.68 10.88 -16.04
N VAL A 4 -4.43 10.57 -15.70
CA VAL A 4 -4.10 10.13 -14.34
C VAL A 4 -4.27 11.31 -13.40
N VAL A 5 -5.18 11.20 -12.46
CA VAL A 5 -5.43 12.17 -11.39
C VAL A 5 -4.62 11.75 -10.18
N VAL A 6 -3.94 12.70 -9.56
CA VAL A 6 -3.11 12.51 -8.38
C VAL A 6 -3.46 13.51 -7.29
N THR A 7 -3.22 13.16 -6.05
CA THR A 7 -3.52 13.98 -4.87
C THR A 7 -2.27 14.65 -4.27
N ALA A 8 -1.20 14.76 -5.07
CA ALA A 8 0.09 15.30 -4.63
C ALA A 8 0.03 16.70 -3.99
N ASN A 9 -0.99 17.49 -4.32
CA ASN A 9 -1.22 18.83 -3.78
C ASN A 9 -2.36 18.88 -2.75
N LYS A 10 -2.74 17.73 -2.15
CA LYS A 10 -3.91 17.53 -1.29
C LYS A 10 -5.26 17.66 -1.99
N TYR A 11 -5.26 17.91 -3.29
CA TYR A 11 -6.45 17.99 -4.14
C TYR A 11 -6.23 17.15 -5.37
N GLU A 12 -7.29 16.59 -5.90
CA GLU A 12 -7.24 15.87 -7.18
C GLU A 12 -6.83 16.82 -8.31
N THR A 13 -5.70 16.53 -8.91
CA THR A 13 -5.12 17.33 -10.00
C THR A 13 -4.58 16.37 -11.07
N LYS A 14 -4.57 16.79 -12.31
CA LYS A 14 -3.94 15.98 -13.36
C LYS A 14 -2.44 15.89 -13.12
N GLN A 15 -1.89 14.69 -13.23
CA GLN A 15 -0.47 14.43 -12.99
C GLN A 15 0.47 15.40 -13.76
N LYS A 16 0.06 15.81 -14.95
CA LYS A 16 0.83 16.75 -15.79
C LYS A 16 0.87 18.20 -15.25
N GLU A 17 -0.06 18.55 -14.39
CA GLU A 17 -0.21 19.90 -13.83
C GLU A 17 0.49 20.02 -12.46
N VAL A 18 1.03 18.93 -11.94
CA VAL A 18 1.72 18.89 -10.65
C VAL A 18 3.20 19.20 -10.86
N ALA A 19 3.74 20.14 -10.07
CA ALA A 19 5.14 20.56 -10.14
C ALA A 19 6.15 19.52 -9.64
N THR A 20 5.68 18.51 -8.89
CA THR A 20 6.50 17.45 -8.31
C THR A 20 6.41 16.16 -9.14
N ILE A 21 7.48 15.37 -9.11
CA ILE A 21 7.47 14.06 -9.77
C ILE A 21 6.61 13.10 -8.95
N VAL A 22 5.48 12.71 -9.51
CA VAL A 22 4.57 11.73 -8.92
C VAL A 22 4.60 10.45 -9.74
N ASN A 23 4.96 9.35 -9.11
CA ASN A 23 4.84 8.02 -9.70
C ASN A 23 3.56 7.36 -9.17
N VAL A 24 2.76 6.81 -10.06
CA VAL A 24 1.52 6.13 -9.70
C VAL A 24 1.68 4.63 -9.95
N ILE A 25 1.48 3.84 -8.90
CA ILE A 25 1.31 2.40 -8.98
C ILE A 25 -0.18 2.16 -9.22
N SER A 26 -0.50 1.75 -10.44
CA SER A 26 -1.90 1.58 -10.85
C SER A 26 -2.52 0.31 -10.27
N PRO A 27 -3.87 0.18 -10.24
CA PRO A 27 -4.56 -1.02 -9.81
C PRO A 27 -4.12 -2.27 -10.58
N LEU A 28 -3.84 -2.13 -11.88
CA LEU A 28 -3.35 -3.23 -12.71
C LEU A 28 -2.00 -3.79 -12.25
N ILE A 29 -1.09 -2.92 -11.81
CA ILE A 29 0.19 -3.34 -11.26
C ILE A 29 -0.04 -4.07 -9.92
N ILE A 30 -0.88 -3.51 -9.05
CA ILE A 30 -1.21 -4.11 -7.75
C ILE A 30 -1.79 -5.51 -7.92
N GLU A 31 -2.71 -5.68 -8.85
CA GLU A 31 -3.34 -6.98 -9.15
C GLU A 31 -2.37 -7.98 -9.81
N SER A 32 -1.50 -7.49 -10.71
CA SER A 32 -0.57 -8.35 -11.44
C SER A 32 0.60 -8.87 -10.59
N THR A 33 0.95 -8.16 -9.53
CA THR A 33 2.04 -8.58 -8.63
C THR A 33 1.62 -9.72 -7.69
N THR A 34 0.32 -10.09 -7.66
CA THR A 34 -0.23 -11.08 -6.70
C THR A 34 0.19 -10.83 -5.25
N SER A 35 0.50 -9.56 -4.94
CA SER A 35 1.01 -9.15 -3.65
C SER A 35 -0.07 -9.23 -2.59
N ASN A 36 0.29 -9.78 -1.42
CA ASN A 36 -0.64 -9.94 -0.31
C ASN A 36 -0.71 -8.69 0.57
N SER A 37 0.36 -7.89 0.60
CA SER A 37 0.49 -6.69 1.43
C SER A 37 0.94 -5.47 0.62
N MET A 38 0.74 -4.30 1.18
CA MET A 38 1.26 -3.05 0.61
C MET A 38 2.79 -3.01 0.57
N ALA A 39 3.45 -3.64 1.54
CA ALA A 39 4.90 -3.75 1.56
C ALA A 39 5.43 -4.46 0.31
N ASP A 40 4.78 -5.56 -0.10
CA ASP A 40 5.14 -6.31 -1.30
C ASP A 40 4.95 -5.46 -2.57
N VAL A 41 3.81 -4.76 -2.70
CA VAL A 41 3.51 -3.88 -3.85
C VAL A 41 4.56 -2.79 -4.01
N LEU A 42 4.97 -2.17 -2.91
CA LEU A 42 5.93 -1.07 -2.93
C LEU A 42 7.34 -1.50 -3.38
N ASN A 43 7.73 -2.73 -3.11
CA ASN A 43 9.02 -3.28 -3.55
C ASN A 43 9.16 -3.38 -5.09
N PHE A 44 8.04 -3.44 -5.82
CA PHE A 44 8.06 -3.45 -7.28
C PHE A 44 8.25 -2.07 -7.90
N GLN A 45 8.24 -1.00 -7.10
CA GLN A 45 8.40 0.35 -7.61
C GLN A 45 9.86 0.78 -7.61
N THR A 46 10.36 1.19 -8.77
CA THR A 46 11.74 1.69 -8.92
C THR A 46 12.03 2.85 -7.96
N GLY A 47 13.15 2.76 -7.22
CA GLY A 47 13.59 3.80 -6.27
C GLY A 47 12.85 3.77 -4.92
N LEU A 48 11.99 2.78 -4.70
CA LEU A 48 11.46 2.39 -3.41
C LEU A 48 12.10 1.08 -2.97
N ARG A 49 12.34 0.96 -1.69
CA ARG A 49 12.74 -0.28 -1.06
C ARG A 49 12.05 -0.40 0.29
N VAL A 50 11.39 -1.51 0.52
CA VAL A 50 10.87 -1.87 1.83
C VAL A 50 11.91 -2.76 2.48
N GLU A 51 12.47 -2.32 3.60
CA GLU A 51 13.45 -3.07 4.38
C GLU A 51 12.88 -3.39 5.75
N GLU A 52 13.06 -4.60 6.20
CA GLU A 52 12.80 -5.00 7.58
C GLU A 52 14.03 -4.64 8.42
N THR A 53 13.89 -3.66 9.32
CA THR A 53 15.01 -3.16 10.14
C THR A 53 15.35 -4.05 11.33
N CYS A 54 14.48 -4.97 11.67
CA CYS A 54 14.67 -5.90 12.78
C CYS A 54 14.09 -7.25 12.42
N SER A 55 14.93 -8.27 12.33
CA SER A 55 14.50 -9.65 12.01
C SER A 55 13.48 -10.21 13.00
N ASN A 56 13.51 -9.70 14.24
CA ASN A 56 12.65 -10.17 15.33
C ASN A 56 11.39 -9.33 15.53
N CYS A 57 11.36 -8.09 14.99
CA CYS A 57 10.26 -7.14 15.18
C CYS A 57 9.40 -6.97 13.92
N GLY A 58 9.90 -7.39 12.74
CA GLY A 58 9.18 -7.31 11.47
C GLY A 58 8.76 -5.87 11.10
N VAL A 59 9.61 -4.86 11.38
CA VAL A 59 9.28 -3.46 11.12
C VAL A 59 9.65 -3.08 9.70
N PRO A 60 8.71 -3.05 8.75
CA PRO A 60 9.01 -2.61 7.41
C PRO A 60 9.21 -1.09 7.37
N GLN A 61 10.33 -0.64 6.85
CA GLN A 61 10.62 0.76 6.57
C GLN A 61 10.65 1.00 5.07
N ILE A 62 9.96 2.04 4.61
CA ILE A 62 10.01 2.45 3.22
C ILE A 62 11.16 3.43 3.03
N ARG A 63 12.15 3.05 2.24
CA ARG A 63 13.23 3.93 1.80
C ARG A 63 12.91 4.48 0.40
N ILE A 64 13.05 5.79 0.26
CA ILE A 64 12.94 6.48 -1.03
C ILE A 64 14.32 6.97 -1.42
N ASN A 65 14.82 6.58 -2.60
CA ASN A 65 16.13 6.96 -3.11
C ASN A 65 17.29 6.72 -2.12
N GLY A 66 17.19 5.68 -1.30
CA GLY A 66 18.21 5.31 -0.32
C GLY A 66 18.15 6.07 1.01
N LEU A 67 17.26 7.05 1.16
CA LEU A 67 17.04 7.73 2.44
C LEU A 67 16.24 6.84 3.41
N GLU A 68 16.55 6.94 4.69
CA GLU A 68 15.92 6.12 5.74
C GLU A 68 14.42 6.38 5.87
N GLY A 69 13.68 5.36 6.32
CA GLY A 69 12.23 5.38 6.41
C GLY A 69 11.64 6.49 7.29
N GLN A 70 12.39 6.98 8.29
CA GLN A 70 11.97 8.12 9.11
C GLN A 70 11.78 9.42 8.32
N TYR A 71 12.37 9.52 7.12
CA TYR A 71 12.25 10.68 6.21
C TYR A 71 11.18 10.47 5.15
N THR A 72 10.46 9.35 5.19
CA THR A 72 9.36 9.02 4.28
C THR A 72 8.03 9.16 4.99
N GLN A 73 7.20 10.10 4.55
CA GLN A 73 5.86 10.26 5.09
C GLN A 73 4.89 9.30 4.40
N ILE A 74 4.16 8.52 5.20
CA ILE A 74 3.11 7.64 4.72
C ILE A 74 1.76 8.30 4.97
N LEU A 75 0.93 8.34 3.94
CA LEU A 75 -0.44 8.86 3.98
C LEU A 75 -1.42 7.76 3.57
N MET A 76 -2.63 7.84 4.11
CA MET A 76 -3.80 7.12 3.63
C MET A 76 -4.88 8.14 3.30
N ASP A 77 -5.35 8.14 2.06
CA ASP A 77 -6.31 9.11 1.53
C ASP A 77 -5.91 10.55 1.87
N SER A 78 -4.63 10.88 1.63
CA SER A 78 -4.01 12.20 1.89
C SER A 78 -3.93 12.59 3.38
N ARG A 79 -4.19 11.67 4.31
CA ARG A 79 -4.08 11.87 5.75
C ARG A 79 -2.86 11.14 6.30
N PRO A 80 -1.99 11.79 7.06
CA PRO A 80 -0.85 11.13 7.68
C PRO A 80 -1.28 9.98 8.59
N ILE A 81 -0.64 8.84 8.45
CA ILE A 81 -0.79 7.74 9.40
C ILE A 81 0.08 8.07 10.60
N PHE A 82 -0.56 8.57 11.67
CA PHE A 82 0.11 8.93 12.90
C PHE A 82 0.14 7.75 13.87
N SER A 83 1.22 7.04 13.92
CA SER A 83 1.80 6.43 15.11
C SER A 83 3.07 5.70 14.73
N SER A 84 4.06 5.70 15.60
CA SER A 84 5.25 4.85 15.47
C SER A 84 4.85 3.37 15.33
N LEU A 85 3.75 2.96 15.96
CA LEU A 85 3.22 1.61 15.87
C LEU A 85 2.52 1.33 14.53
N ALA A 86 1.76 2.28 13.98
CA ALA A 86 1.08 2.12 12.69
C ALA A 86 2.04 2.20 11.50
N SER A 87 3.16 2.91 11.63
CA SER A 87 4.20 2.88 10.61
C SER A 87 4.95 1.54 10.59
N VAL A 88 4.97 0.85 11.74
CA VAL A 88 5.67 -0.42 11.95
C VAL A 88 4.84 -1.60 11.44
N TYR A 89 3.57 -1.68 11.84
CA TYR A 89 2.69 -2.81 11.50
C TYR A 89 1.69 -2.50 10.39
N GLY A 90 1.50 -1.21 10.08
CA GLY A 90 0.42 -0.76 9.21
C GLY A 90 0.54 -1.23 7.77
N LEU A 91 1.75 -1.27 7.20
CA LEU A 91 1.96 -1.64 5.81
C LEU A 91 1.76 -3.13 5.52
N GLU A 92 2.11 -4.00 6.48
CA GLU A 92 1.87 -5.44 6.34
C GLU A 92 0.39 -5.80 6.55
N GLN A 93 -0.29 -5.02 7.39
CA GLN A 93 -1.70 -5.22 7.69
C GLN A 93 -2.64 -4.59 6.66
N LEU A 94 -2.10 -3.71 5.78
CA LEU A 94 -2.88 -3.12 4.69
C LEU A 94 -2.99 -4.10 3.54
N PRO A 95 -4.16 -4.71 3.32
CA PRO A 95 -4.35 -5.64 2.23
C PRO A 95 -4.29 -4.90 0.89
N ALA A 96 -3.53 -5.43 -0.06
CA ALA A 96 -3.47 -4.86 -1.42
C ALA A 96 -4.86 -4.74 -2.06
N GLY A 97 -5.79 -5.64 -1.71
CA GLY A 97 -7.15 -5.64 -2.24
C GLY A 97 -8.02 -4.43 -1.89
N MET A 98 -7.71 -3.69 -0.81
CA MET A 98 -8.42 -2.46 -0.44
C MET A 98 -7.89 -1.21 -1.14
N VAL A 99 -6.71 -1.31 -1.77
CA VAL A 99 -6.04 -0.17 -2.39
C VAL A 99 -6.46 -0.01 -3.83
N ASP A 100 -6.79 1.22 -4.22
CA ASP A 100 -7.03 1.60 -5.59
C ASP A 100 -5.71 1.88 -6.30
N ARG A 101 -4.91 2.77 -5.76
CA ARG A 101 -3.59 3.13 -6.29
C ARG A 101 -2.66 3.63 -5.21
N VAL A 102 -1.38 3.66 -5.51
CA VAL A 102 -0.39 4.31 -4.64
C VAL A 102 0.30 5.42 -5.40
N GLU A 103 0.34 6.58 -4.80
CA GLU A 103 1.02 7.76 -5.34
C GLU A 103 2.32 7.99 -4.57
N VAL A 104 3.44 7.98 -5.28
CA VAL A 104 4.76 8.20 -4.71
C VAL A 104 5.28 9.55 -5.18
N ILE A 105 5.37 10.49 -4.25
CA ILE A 105 5.91 11.83 -4.47
C ILE A 105 7.35 11.80 -3.99
N ARG A 106 8.29 12.07 -4.89
CA ARG A 106 9.72 12.05 -4.58
C ARG A 106 10.26 13.43 -4.31
N GLY A 107 10.99 13.58 -3.20
CA GLY A 107 11.57 14.84 -2.77
C GLY A 107 10.52 15.90 -2.43
N GLY A 108 10.96 16.99 -1.82
CA GLY A 108 10.16 18.21 -1.69
C GLY A 108 8.80 18.16 -0.97
N GLY A 109 8.42 17.03 -0.41
CA GLY A 109 7.12 16.86 0.25
C GLY A 109 6.99 17.60 1.59
N SER A 110 8.09 18.02 2.17
CA SER A 110 8.13 18.63 3.51
C SER A 110 7.32 19.91 3.65
N ALA A 111 7.19 20.70 2.58
CA ALA A 111 6.39 21.93 2.60
C ALA A 111 4.90 21.67 2.80
N LEU A 112 4.38 20.54 2.29
CA LEU A 112 2.95 20.19 2.36
C LEU A 112 2.63 19.19 3.47
N TYR A 113 3.58 18.29 3.79
CA TYR A 113 3.34 17.12 4.62
C TYR A 113 4.21 17.06 5.88
N GLY A 114 5.06 18.09 6.10
CA GLY A 114 5.88 18.22 7.30
C GLY A 114 7.28 17.64 7.22
N ALA A 115 8.03 17.74 8.30
CA ALA A 115 9.46 17.43 8.36
C ALA A 115 9.81 15.97 8.04
N ASN A 116 8.88 15.05 8.22
CA ASN A 116 9.11 13.62 7.93
C ASN A 116 9.04 13.30 6.42
N ALA A 117 8.67 14.26 5.57
CA ALA A 117 8.54 14.07 4.13
C ALA A 117 9.76 14.60 3.35
N ILE A 118 10.97 14.51 3.91
CA ILE A 118 12.21 14.97 3.28
C ILE A 118 12.57 14.07 2.09
N ALA A 119 12.48 12.76 2.25
CA ALA A 119 12.74 11.79 1.19
C ALA A 119 11.61 11.76 0.17
N GLY A 120 10.39 11.94 0.65
CA GLY A 120 9.18 11.93 -0.14
C GLY A 120 7.95 11.49 0.64
N VAL A 121 6.88 11.27 -0.11
CA VAL A 121 5.57 10.87 0.42
C VAL A 121 5.08 9.64 -0.33
N VAL A 122 4.55 8.68 0.39
CA VAL A 122 3.80 7.54 -0.14
C VAL A 122 2.35 7.71 0.27
N ASN A 123 1.47 8.03 -0.68
CA ASN A 123 0.04 8.20 -0.43
C ASN A 123 -0.72 6.98 -0.96
N ILE A 124 -1.34 6.24 -0.07
CA ILE A 124 -2.14 5.06 -0.37
C ILE A 124 -3.58 5.51 -0.52
N ILE A 125 -4.13 5.36 -1.71
CA ILE A 125 -5.52 5.70 -2.01
C ILE A 125 -6.37 4.45 -1.94
N THR A 126 -7.40 4.48 -1.12
CA THR A 126 -8.31 3.35 -0.93
C THR A 126 -9.39 3.31 -2.02
N LYS A 127 -9.90 2.11 -2.29
CA LYS A 127 -11.01 1.92 -3.24
C LYS A 127 -12.28 2.58 -2.73
N GLU A 128 -12.90 3.38 -3.58
CA GLU A 128 -14.21 3.96 -3.33
C GLU A 128 -15.32 3.09 -3.90
N PRO A 129 -16.47 3.01 -3.20
CA PRO A 129 -17.63 2.29 -3.70
C PRO A 129 -18.29 3.07 -4.86
N ASN A 130 -17.99 2.73 -6.10
CA ASN A 130 -18.53 3.36 -7.30
C ASN A 130 -19.54 2.47 -8.06
N ARG A 131 -19.58 1.17 -7.75
CA ARG A 131 -20.49 0.18 -8.33
C ARG A 131 -20.69 -0.99 -7.38
N ASN A 132 -21.80 -1.70 -7.53
CA ASN A 132 -22.04 -2.94 -6.82
C ASN A 132 -21.08 -4.01 -7.33
N SER A 133 -20.28 -4.58 -6.45
CA SER A 133 -19.31 -5.61 -6.80
C SER A 133 -19.02 -6.52 -5.62
N LEU A 134 -18.69 -7.76 -5.92
CA LEU A 134 -18.15 -8.74 -4.98
C LEU A 134 -16.94 -9.37 -5.63
N ASN A 135 -15.82 -9.33 -4.95
CA ASN A 135 -14.59 -9.97 -5.39
C ASN A 135 -14.06 -10.84 -4.25
N ILE A 136 -13.74 -12.08 -4.57
CA ILE A 136 -13.10 -13.02 -3.65
C ILE A 136 -11.85 -13.52 -4.36
N SER A 137 -10.71 -13.39 -3.71
CA SER A 137 -9.43 -13.88 -4.21
C SER A 137 -8.74 -14.73 -3.17
N ASN A 138 -8.09 -15.79 -3.63
CA ASN A 138 -7.28 -16.65 -2.79
C ASN A 138 -5.89 -16.79 -3.42
N THR A 139 -4.87 -16.56 -2.63
CA THR A 139 -3.48 -16.77 -3.00
C THR A 139 -2.88 -17.81 -2.09
N SER A 140 -2.35 -18.87 -2.67
CA SER A 140 -1.71 -19.96 -1.93
C SER A 140 -0.27 -20.12 -2.41
N ALA A 141 0.67 -19.99 -1.51
CA ALA A 141 2.08 -20.25 -1.75
C ALA A 141 2.53 -21.48 -0.95
N PHE A 142 3.30 -22.34 -1.58
CA PHE A 142 3.86 -23.53 -0.96
C PHE A 142 5.36 -23.48 -1.09
N THR A 143 6.08 -23.85 -0.02
CA THR A 143 7.54 -23.95 -0.06
C THR A 143 7.96 -25.39 -0.31
N GLU A 144 9.21 -25.59 -0.72
CA GLU A 144 9.79 -26.93 -0.91
C GLU A 144 9.78 -27.79 0.36
N HIS A 145 9.73 -27.17 1.54
CA HIS A 145 9.72 -27.85 2.84
C HIS A 145 8.30 -28.13 3.35
N GLY A 146 7.27 -27.96 2.49
CA GLY A 146 5.90 -28.29 2.84
C GLY A 146 5.17 -27.23 3.68
N THR A 147 5.79 -26.09 3.97
CA THR A 147 5.10 -24.99 4.64
C THR A 147 4.21 -24.23 3.64
N TYR A 148 3.13 -23.64 4.14
CA TYR A 148 2.17 -22.93 3.30
C TYR A 148 1.89 -21.52 3.81
N ASP A 149 1.55 -20.62 2.89
CA ASP A 149 0.99 -19.30 3.15
C ASP A 149 -0.27 -19.15 2.31
N ILE A 150 -1.42 -19.16 2.96
CA ILE A 150 -2.73 -19.04 2.32
C ILE A 150 -3.33 -17.70 2.73
N ASN A 151 -3.63 -16.88 1.75
CA ASN A 151 -4.26 -15.58 1.94
C ASN A 151 -5.57 -15.52 1.16
N THR A 152 -6.68 -15.31 1.86
CA THR A 152 -8.01 -15.13 1.28
C THR A 152 -8.46 -13.70 1.52
N ASN A 153 -8.78 -13.01 0.42
CA ASN A 153 -9.29 -11.65 0.45
C ASN A 153 -10.73 -11.64 -0.08
N MET A 154 -11.58 -10.88 0.58
CA MET A 154 -12.95 -10.63 0.16
C MET A 154 -13.21 -9.13 0.16
N ASN A 155 -13.70 -8.61 -0.96
CA ASN A 155 -14.08 -7.21 -1.12
C ASN A 155 -15.52 -7.14 -1.62
N ALA A 156 -16.32 -6.34 -0.96
CA ALA A 156 -17.70 -6.08 -1.35
C ALA A 156 -17.95 -4.58 -1.42
N SER A 157 -18.58 -4.13 -2.48
CA SER A 157 -19.00 -2.74 -2.68
C SER A 157 -20.50 -2.70 -2.96
N VAL A 158 -21.20 -1.88 -2.22
CA VAL A 158 -22.63 -1.65 -2.39
C VAL A 158 -22.85 -0.15 -2.52
N VAL A 159 -23.53 0.24 -3.58
CA VAL A 159 -23.82 1.65 -3.91
C VAL A 159 -25.32 1.83 -4.01
N ALA A 160 -25.83 2.90 -3.40
CA ALA A 160 -27.23 3.26 -3.50
C ALA A 160 -27.60 3.64 -4.95
N GLU A 161 -28.83 3.41 -5.37
CA GLU A 161 -29.31 3.71 -6.73
C GLU A 161 -29.11 5.17 -7.15
N ASN A 162 -29.17 6.09 -6.19
CA ASN A 162 -28.95 7.52 -6.43
C ASN A 162 -27.46 7.91 -6.48
N GLN A 163 -26.53 6.96 -6.32
CA GLN A 163 -25.07 7.14 -6.29
C GLN A 163 -24.56 8.16 -5.25
N LYS A 164 -25.39 8.52 -4.26
CA LYS A 164 -25.01 9.49 -3.22
C LYS A 164 -24.44 8.83 -1.97
N ALA A 165 -24.54 7.52 -1.84
CA ALA A 165 -24.01 6.77 -0.73
C ALA A 165 -23.49 5.41 -1.21
N GLY A 166 -22.43 4.95 -0.63
CA GLY A 166 -21.88 3.63 -0.88
C GLY A 166 -21.12 3.12 0.34
N ILE A 167 -21.01 1.81 0.44
CA ILE A 167 -20.25 1.12 1.47
C ILE A 167 -19.26 0.18 0.78
N PHE A 168 -18.00 0.27 1.16
CA PHE A 168 -16.98 -0.68 0.79
C PHE A 168 -16.60 -1.50 2.01
N LEU A 169 -16.71 -2.82 1.91
CA LEU A 169 -16.32 -3.77 2.94
C LEU A 169 -15.18 -4.62 2.42
N PHE A 170 -14.20 -4.87 3.26
CA PHE A 170 -13.14 -5.81 2.97
C PHE A 170 -12.89 -6.72 4.16
N GLY A 171 -12.48 -7.95 3.86
CA GLY A 171 -12.06 -8.94 4.84
C GLY A 171 -10.82 -9.66 4.32
N VAL A 172 -9.90 -9.94 5.23
CA VAL A 172 -8.68 -10.69 4.93
C VAL A 172 -8.51 -11.78 5.96
N GLN A 173 -8.23 -12.98 5.48
CA GLN A 173 -7.80 -14.08 6.31
C GLN A 173 -6.48 -14.61 5.76
N ARG A 174 -5.43 -14.53 6.56
CA ARG A 174 -4.12 -15.09 6.24
C ARG A 174 -3.79 -16.21 7.22
N ASN A 175 -3.38 -17.33 6.66
CA ASN A 175 -2.87 -18.47 7.42
C ASN A 175 -1.48 -18.80 6.90
N ARG A 176 -0.47 -18.45 7.67
CA ARG A 176 0.93 -18.67 7.34
C ARG A 176 1.53 -19.62 8.36
N GLN A 177 2.09 -20.71 7.87
CA GLN A 177 2.86 -21.61 8.71
C GLN A 177 4.27 -21.03 8.93
N GLN A 178 4.76 -21.12 10.17
CA GLN A 178 6.14 -20.74 10.46
C GLN A 178 7.10 -21.57 9.61
N TYR A 179 8.05 -20.86 9.02
CA TYR A 179 9.15 -21.47 8.29
C TYR A 179 10.38 -21.51 9.20
N ASP A 180 10.66 -22.68 9.69
CA ASP A 180 11.87 -22.99 10.44
C ASP A 180 12.80 -23.76 9.51
N ARG A 181 13.94 -23.17 9.16
CA ARG A 181 14.87 -23.74 8.19
C ARG A 181 15.81 -24.75 8.81
N ASP A 182 16.13 -24.56 10.06
CA ASP A 182 17.13 -25.31 10.84
C ASP A 182 16.51 -26.23 11.89
N GLU A 183 15.17 -26.22 12.04
CA GLU A 183 14.40 -27.08 12.95
C GLU A 183 14.86 -26.97 14.41
N ASP A 184 15.36 -25.77 14.82
CA ASP A 184 15.85 -25.53 16.16
C ASP A 184 14.79 -24.97 17.13
N GLY A 185 13.53 -24.82 16.68
CA GLY A 185 12.34 -24.43 17.47
C GLY A 185 12.18 -22.96 17.72
#